data_0453057cb978391015ada223169bc9bb
#
_entry.id   0453057cb978391015ada223169bc9bb
#
_cell.length_a   1.000
_cell.length_b   1.000
_cell.length_c   1.000
_cell.angle_alpha   90.00
_cell.angle_beta   90.00
_cell.angle_gamma   90.00
#
_symmetry.space_group_name_H-M   'P 1'
#
loop_
_entity.id
_entity.type
_entity.pdbx_description
1 polymer ?
#
loop_
_entity_poly.entity_id
_entity_poly.type
_entity_poly.pdbx_seq_one_letter_code
_entity_poly.pdbx_strand_id
1 'polypeptide(L)'
;MNQEVKDTFVKRSKIISSIRHYLDGEGFMEVETPMLVSNAGGAAARPFETHFNALSEDLKLRISLELYLKRLIVGGLERVYEIGRVFRNEGLDTRHNPEFTLMELYQAYTDYHGMMDLTENLYRHVAQEVTGGLQLPYGEHVIDLSKPFERITMVDAVKKYANVDFNEIKDLEQARAVAKEHHIEFEERHKKGDILNLSLIHI
;
A
#
# COMPACT_ATOMS: atom_id res chain seq x y z
N MET A 1 16.81 18.23 22.47
CA MET A 1 16.01 17.43 21.50
C MET A 1 15.25 18.44 20.65
N ASN A 2 15.26 18.27 19.33
CA ASN A 2 14.50 19.14 18.44
C ASN A 2 12.99 18.89 18.65
N GLN A 3 12.21 19.93 18.97
CA GLN A 3 10.79 19.82 19.28
C GLN A 3 9.98 19.33 18.08
N GLU A 4 10.30 19.78 16.88
CA GLU A 4 9.65 19.37 15.64
C GLU A 4 9.79 17.86 15.38
N VAL A 5 11.00 17.32 15.60
CA VAL A 5 11.25 15.87 15.49
C VAL A 5 10.41 15.10 16.52
N LYS A 6 10.36 15.59 17.78
CA LYS A 6 9.54 14.97 18.83
C LYS A 6 8.07 14.98 18.44
N ASP A 7 7.56 16.09 17.92
CA ASP A 7 6.15 16.23 17.53
C ASP A 7 5.80 15.26 16.37
N THR A 8 6.72 15.00 15.45
CA THR A 8 6.56 14.01 14.40
C THR A 8 6.36 12.60 14.97
N PHE A 9 7.18 12.19 15.96
CA PHE A 9 7.02 10.88 16.61
C PHE A 9 5.72 10.78 17.41
N VAL A 10 5.31 11.86 18.10
CA VAL A 10 4.03 11.92 18.80
C VAL A 10 2.86 11.78 17.82
N LYS A 11 2.89 12.51 16.70
CA LYS A 11 1.87 12.39 15.64
C LYS A 11 1.82 10.98 15.07
N ARG A 12 2.97 10.36 14.77
CA ARG A 12 3.03 8.97 14.30
C ARG A 12 2.33 8.01 15.28
N SER A 13 2.61 8.12 16.57
CA SER A 13 1.97 7.30 17.60
C SER A 13 0.46 7.50 17.64
N LYS A 14 0.00 8.75 17.57
CA LYS A 14 -1.44 9.08 17.52
C LYS A 14 -2.11 8.53 16.27
N ILE A 15 -1.48 8.61 15.10
CA ILE A 15 -1.99 8.05 13.84
C ILE A 15 -2.25 6.55 14.00
N ILE A 16 -1.28 5.80 14.51
CA ILE A 16 -1.42 4.34 14.69
C ILE A 16 -2.54 4.02 15.68
N SER A 17 -2.64 4.76 16.78
CA SER A 17 -3.71 4.59 17.77
C SER A 17 -5.09 4.90 17.17
N SER A 18 -5.21 5.99 16.39
CA SER A 18 -6.44 6.39 15.72
C SER A 18 -6.90 5.37 14.68
N ILE A 19 -5.96 4.79 13.90
CA ILE A 19 -6.26 3.70 12.95
C ILE A 19 -6.88 2.51 13.70
N ARG A 20 -6.28 2.10 14.83
CA ARG A 20 -6.80 0.99 15.65
C ARG A 20 -8.22 1.28 16.14
N HIS A 21 -8.43 2.44 16.75
CA HIS A 21 -9.77 2.82 17.26
C HIS A 21 -10.83 2.81 16.15
N TYR A 22 -10.49 3.32 14.97
CA TYR A 22 -11.41 3.32 13.84
C TYR A 22 -11.74 1.88 13.37
N LEU A 23 -10.73 1.05 13.15
CA LEU A 23 -10.93 -0.32 12.67
C LEU A 23 -11.64 -1.20 13.69
N ASP A 24 -11.32 -1.08 14.97
CA ASP A 24 -12.03 -1.76 16.05
C ASP A 24 -13.51 -1.35 16.09
N GLY A 25 -13.79 -0.05 15.89
CA GLY A 25 -15.16 0.48 15.78
C GLY A 25 -15.94 -0.03 14.58
N GLU A 26 -15.25 -0.34 13.47
CA GLU A 26 -15.81 -0.96 12.28
C GLU A 26 -15.92 -2.51 12.41
N GLY A 27 -15.55 -3.06 13.56
CA GLY A 27 -15.65 -4.49 13.86
C GLY A 27 -14.53 -5.34 13.26
N PHE A 28 -13.39 -4.74 12.94
CA PHE A 28 -12.19 -5.49 12.58
C PHE A 28 -11.47 -6.01 13.82
N MET A 29 -10.86 -7.18 13.70
CA MET A 29 -10.01 -7.78 14.73
C MET A 29 -8.55 -7.55 14.37
N GLU A 30 -7.77 -6.93 15.26
CA GLU A 30 -6.31 -6.89 15.13
C GLU A 30 -5.74 -8.28 15.39
N VAL A 31 -4.88 -8.74 14.51
CA VAL A 31 -4.21 -10.03 14.63
C VAL A 31 -2.70 -9.90 14.46
N GLU A 32 -1.97 -10.88 14.97
CA GLU A 32 -0.52 -11.01 14.75
C GLU A 32 -0.25 -12.32 13.99
N THR A 33 0.48 -12.22 12.88
CA THR A 33 0.85 -13.37 12.06
C THR A 33 2.37 -13.55 12.02
N PRO A 34 2.88 -14.75 11.65
CA PRO A 34 4.31 -15.03 11.69
C PRO A 34 5.16 -14.10 10.82
N MET A 35 6.27 -13.60 11.38
CA MET A 35 7.30 -12.88 10.62
C MET A 35 8.26 -13.83 9.88
N LEU A 36 8.52 -15.02 10.46
CA LEU A 36 9.30 -16.07 9.81
C LEU A 36 8.36 -17.00 9.07
N VAL A 37 8.56 -17.13 7.77
CA VAL A 37 7.69 -17.88 6.87
C VAL A 37 8.51 -18.79 5.96
N SER A 38 7.96 -19.94 5.60
CA SER A 38 8.57 -20.83 4.60
C SER A 38 8.38 -20.29 3.18
N ASN A 39 7.27 -19.60 2.94
CA ASN A 39 6.95 -19.01 1.63
C ASN A 39 6.61 -17.53 1.79
N ALA A 40 7.50 -16.66 1.29
CA ALA A 40 7.26 -15.24 1.22
C ALA A 40 6.43 -14.92 -0.04
N GLY A 41 5.27 -14.28 0.13
CA GLY A 41 4.37 -13.91 -0.94
C GLY A 41 3.47 -12.74 -0.55
N GLY A 42 2.55 -12.35 -1.46
CA GLY A 42 1.67 -11.19 -1.27
C GLY A 42 2.26 -9.87 -1.78
N ALA A 43 3.51 -9.88 -2.26
CA ALA A 43 4.15 -8.73 -2.89
C ALA A 43 5.19 -9.19 -3.93
N ALA A 44 5.55 -8.29 -4.84
CA ALA A 44 6.66 -8.50 -5.77
C ALA A 44 7.95 -7.90 -5.17
N ALA A 45 8.54 -8.60 -4.19
CA ALA A 45 9.73 -8.15 -3.48
C ALA A 45 10.66 -9.33 -3.17
N ARG A 46 11.96 -9.04 -3.00
CA ARG A 46 12.94 -10.04 -2.60
C ARG A 46 12.93 -10.18 -1.07
N PRO A 47 12.78 -11.39 -0.51
CA PRO A 47 12.85 -11.61 0.93
C PRO A 47 14.29 -11.62 1.46
N PHE A 48 14.46 -11.35 2.75
CA PHE A 48 15.64 -11.79 3.51
C PHE A 48 15.48 -13.27 3.87
N GLU A 49 16.56 -14.03 3.81
CA GLU A 49 16.60 -15.45 4.11
C GLU A 49 17.38 -15.70 5.41
N THR A 50 16.97 -16.70 6.18
CA THR A 50 17.60 -17.11 7.42
C THR A 50 17.46 -18.62 7.62
N HIS A 51 18.28 -19.22 8.50
CA HIS A 51 18.23 -20.63 8.82
C HIS A 51 17.66 -20.86 10.21
N PHE A 52 16.68 -21.75 10.32
CA PHE A 52 16.10 -22.19 11.59
C PHE A 52 16.81 -23.45 12.09
N ASN A 53 17.79 -23.29 12.97
CA ASN A 53 18.68 -24.35 13.42
C ASN A 53 17.95 -25.57 14.02
N ALA A 54 16.87 -25.36 14.78
CA ALA A 54 16.17 -26.45 15.46
C ALA A 54 15.51 -27.45 14.53
N LEU A 55 15.02 -26.98 13.36
CA LEU A 55 14.38 -27.82 12.35
C LEU A 55 15.27 -28.05 11.13
N SER A 56 16.45 -27.40 11.07
CA SER A 56 17.35 -27.40 9.90
C SER A 56 16.61 -27.00 8.61
N GLU A 57 15.83 -25.95 8.68
CA GLU A 57 15.02 -25.42 7.58
C GLU A 57 15.40 -23.97 7.26
N ASP A 58 15.39 -23.64 5.97
CA ASP A 58 15.55 -22.26 5.53
C ASP A 58 14.21 -21.55 5.56
N LEU A 59 14.18 -20.42 6.27
CA LEU A 59 13.02 -19.55 6.40
C LEU A 59 13.31 -18.19 5.77
N LYS A 60 12.24 -17.43 5.55
CA LYS A 60 12.28 -16.09 5.01
C LYS A 60 11.60 -15.11 5.97
N LEU A 61 12.09 -13.88 6.00
CA LEU A 61 11.34 -12.80 6.61
C LEU A 61 10.19 -12.40 5.68
N ARG A 62 8.98 -12.20 6.22
CA ARG A 62 7.79 -11.85 5.44
C ARG A 62 7.97 -10.52 4.70
N ILE A 63 7.48 -10.46 3.46
CA ILE A 63 7.47 -9.27 2.61
C ILE A 63 6.11 -8.56 2.57
N SER A 64 5.07 -9.19 3.09
CA SER A 64 3.67 -8.75 3.16
C SER A 64 2.94 -9.53 4.25
N LEU A 65 1.78 -9.05 4.67
CA LEU A 65 0.88 -9.67 5.64
C LEU A 65 -0.21 -10.52 4.95
N GLU A 66 -0.39 -10.37 3.64
CA GLU A 66 -1.50 -10.84 2.83
C GLU A 66 -1.85 -12.32 3.05
N LEU A 67 -0.88 -13.21 2.88
CA LEU A 67 -1.17 -14.66 2.80
C LEU A 67 -1.79 -15.20 4.08
N TYR A 68 -1.32 -14.76 5.23
CA TYR A 68 -1.87 -15.20 6.52
C TYR A 68 -3.22 -14.56 6.82
N LEU A 69 -3.39 -13.27 6.52
CA LEU A 69 -4.67 -12.59 6.72
C LEU A 69 -5.77 -13.23 5.84
N LYS A 70 -5.46 -13.58 4.60
CA LYS A 70 -6.39 -14.33 3.73
C LYS A 70 -6.74 -15.72 4.28
N ARG A 71 -5.78 -16.43 4.91
CA ARG A 71 -6.06 -17.70 5.58
C ARG A 71 -7.03 -17.53 6.76
N LEU A 72 -6.91 -16.44 7.52
CA LEU A 72 -7.83 -16.12 8.60
C LEU A 72 -9.25 -15.84 8.09
N ILE A 73 -9.39 -15.14 6.95
CA ILE A 73 -10.68 -14.96 6.27
C ILE A 73 -11.30 -16.33 5.88
N VAL A 74 -10.51 -17.21 5.25
CA VAL A 74 -10.96 -18.59 4.92
C VAL A 74 -11.32 -19.38 6.18
N GLY A 75 -10.63 -19.12 7.29
CA GLY A 75 -10.90 -19.72 8.61
C GLY A 75 -12.15 -19.17 9.31
N GLY A 76 -12.85 -18.18 8.71
CA GLY A 76 -14.11 -17.64 9.23
C GLY A 76 -13.97 -16.34 10.03
N LEU A 77 -12.80 -15.71 10.07
CA LEU A 77 -12.65 -14.37 10.64
C LEU A 77 -12.97 -13.33 9.54
N GLU A 78 -14.18 -12.80 9.56
CA GLU A 78 -14.72 -12.01 8.45
C GLU A 78 -14.08 -10.62 8.27
N ARG A 79 -13.46 -10.05 9.32
CA ARG A 79 -12.80 -8.74 9.30
C ARG A 79 -11.54 -8.81 10.14
N VAL A 80 -10.39 -8.70 9.50
CA VAL A 80 -9.08 -8.76 10.17
C VAL A 80 -8.14 -7.68 9.67
N TYR A 81 -7.27 -7.19 10.53
CA TYR A 81 -6.16 -6.33 10.15
C TYR A 81 -4.91 -6.64 10.97
N GLU A 82 -3.77 -6.30 10.44
CA GLU A 82 -2.49 -6.35 11.17
C GLU A 82 -1.69 -5.10 10.84
N ILE A 83 -1.09 -4.49 11.88
CA ILE A 83 -0.10 -3.44 11.74
C ILE A 83 1.24 -4.02 12.19
N GLY A 84 2.10 -4.36 11.23
CA GLY A 84 3.31 -5.11 11.51
C GLY A 84 4.51 -4.70 10.68
N ARG A 85 5.68 -5.24 11.05
CA ARG A 85 6.90 -5.10 10.26
C ARG A 85 6.91 -6.07 9.10
N VAL A 86 7.32 -5.57 7.94
CA VAL A 86 7.65 -6.35 6.76
C VAL A 86 9.06 -6.01 6.28
N PHE A 87 9.66 -6.90 5.53
CA PHE A 87 11.07 -6.86 5.18
C PHE A 87 11.24 -7.08 3.68
N ARG A 88 11.95 -6.17 3.01
CA ARG A 88 12.23 -6.29 1.58
C ARG A 88 13.72 -6.07 1.33
N ASN A 89 14.40 -7.11 0.83
CA ASN A 89 15.82 -7.08 0.53
C ASN A 89 16.07 -6.51 -0.87
N GLU A 90 15.84 -5.22 -0.99
CA GLU A 90 15.95 -4.45 -2.22
C GLU A 90 16.88 -3.24 -2.00
N GLY A 91 16.86 -2.28 -2.91
CA GLY A 91 17.67 -1.06 -2.79
C GLY A 91 17.30 -0.23 -1.55
N LEU A 92 18.24 0.60 -1.12
CA LEU A 92 18.10 1.56 -0.03
C LEU A 92 18.16 2.97 -0.60
N ASP A 93 17.14 3.79 -0.32
CA ASP A 93 17.11 5.20 -0.64
C ASP A 93 16.36 6.00 0.45
N THR A 94 16.11 7.27 0.22
CA THR A 94 15.44 8.15 1.20
C THR A 94 13.95 7.81 1.43
N ARG A 95 13.37 6.98 0.59
CA ARG A 95 11.94 6.58 0.63
C ARG A 95 11.74 5.09 0.91
N HIS A 96 12.78 4.27 0.74
CA HIS A 96 12.69 2.82 0.85
C HIS A 96 13.66 2.31 1.91
N ASN A 97 13.12 1.83 3.02
CA ASN A 97 13.86 1.09 4.03
C ASN A 97 13.69 -0.42 3.82
N PRO A 98 14.71 -1.23 4.15
CA PRO A 98 14.61 -2.70 4.05
C PRO A 98 13.58 -3.30 5.03
N GLU A 99 13.25 -2.60 6.11
CA GLU A 99 12.18 -2.93 7.03
C GLU A 99 11.28 -1.70 7.26
N PHE A 100 9.98 -1.90 7.26
CA PHE A 100 9.01 -0.83 7.47
C PHE A 100 7.71 -1.36 8.08
N THR A 101 6.93 -0.46 8.66
CA THR A 101 5.59 -0.78 9.18
C THR A 101 4.59 -0.74 8.03
N LEU A 102 3.86 -1.84 7.86
CA LEU A 102 2.77 -1.98 6.91
C LEU A 102 1.49 -2.29 7.68
N MET A 103 0.37 -1.75 7.23
CA MET A 103 -0.95 -2.19 7.64
C MET A 103 -1.63 -2.84 6.44
N GLU A 104 -2.14 -4.03 6.64
CA GLU A 104 -3.06 -4.69 5.71
C GLU A 104 -4.34 -5.06 6.44
N LEU A 105 -5.46 -4.99 5.74
CA LEU A 105 -6.77 -5.37 6.27
C LEU A 105 -7.56 -6.10 5.20
N TYR A 106 -8.39 -7.06 5.65
CA TYR A 106 -9.20 -7.90 4.78
C TYR A 106 -10.60 -8.04 5.36
N GLN A 107 -11.59 -7.98 4.49
CA GLN A 107 -13.00 -8.10 4.84
C GLN A 107 -13.70 -9.04 3.88
N ALA A 108 -14.41 -10.03 4.43
CA ALA A 108 -15.30 -10.89 3.67
C ALA A 108 -16.59 -10.16 3.26
N TYR A 109 -17.26 -10.66 2.23
CA TYR A 109 -18.58 -10.20 1.76
C TYR A 109 -18.63 -8.71 1.36
N THR A 110 -17.51 -8.16 0.91
CA THR A 110 -17.42 -6.81 0.33
C THR A 110 -16.68 -6.85 -0.99
N ASP A 111 -16.72 -5.74 -1.73
CA ASP A 111 -15.96 -5.55 -2.95
C ASP A 111 -14.98 -4.37 -2.81
N TYR A 112 -14.33 -4.01 -3.91
CA TYR A 112 -13.38 -2.88 -3.91
C TYR A 112 -14.07 -1.53 -3.65
N HIS A 113 -15.36 -1.38 -3.93
CA HIS A 113 -16.09 -0.15 -3.60
C HIS A 113 -16.23 0.02 -2.08
N GLY A 114 -16.59 -1.05 -1.37
CA GLY A 114 -16.63 -1.05 0.09
C GLY A 114 -15.25 -0.76 0.70
N MET A 115 -14.18 -1.27 0.10
CA MET A 115 -12.82 -0.97 0.54
C MET A 115 -12.40 0.47 0.24
N MET A 116 -12.86 1.07 -0.85
CA MET A 116 -12.69 2.50 -1.15
C MET A 116 -13.39 3.36 -0.11
N ASP A 117 -14.63 3.04 0.25
CA ASP A 117 -15.39 3.75 1.29
C ASP A 117 -14.70 3.65 2.66
N LEU A 118 -14.27 2.47 3.05
CA LEU A 118 -13.54 2.24 4.29
C LEU A 118 -12.24 3.07 4.32
N THR A 119 -11.48 3.05 3.25
CA THR A 119 -10.22 3.80 3.15
C THR A 119 -10.44 5.30 3.25
N GLU A 120 -11.39 5.85 2.50
CA GLU A 120 -11.72 7.27 2.51
C GLU A 120 -12.13 7.73 3.91
N ASN A 121 -13.00 6.96 4.57
CA ASN A 121 -13.47 7.27 5.91
C ASN A 121 -12.36 7.14 6.97
N LEU A 122 -11.50 6.12 6.85
CA LEU A 122 -10.32 5.96 7.72
C LEU A 122 -9.39 7.18 7.64
N TYR A 123 -9.07 7.65 6.43
CA TYR A 123 -8.21 8.83 6.24
C TYR A 123 -8.83 10.08 6.88
N ARG A 124 -10.14 10.31 6.69
CA ARG A 124 -10.86 11.42 7.29
C ARG A 124 -10.88 11.35 8.82
N HIS A 125 -11.17 10.16 9.36
CA HIS A 125 -11.18 9.93 10.80
C HIS A 125 -9.81 10.26 11.43
N VAL A 126 -8.73 9.68 10.88
CA VAL A 126 -7.37 9.89 11.39
C VAL A 126 -6.95 11.35 11.26
N ALA A 127 -7.23 12.01 10.14
CA ALA A 127 -6.92 13.42 9.95
C ALA A 127 -7.64 14.28 10.98
N GLN A 128 -8.94 14.08 11.17
CA GLN A 128 -9.74 14.84 12.14
C GLN A 128 -9.24 14.63 13.57
N GLU A 129 -8.93 13.40 13.96
CA GLU A 129 -8.51 13.07 15.33
C GLU A 129 -7.09 13.58 15.64
N VAL A 130 -6.17 13.49 14.68
CA VAL A 130 -4.74 13.79 14.90
C VAL A 130 -4.41 15.26 14.67
N THR A 131 -5.07 15.91 13.71
CA THR A 131 -4.78 17.30 13.32
C THR A 131 -5.87 18.29 13.65
N GLY A 132 -7.06 17.82 14.03
CA GLY A 132 -8.22 18.64 14.33
C GLY A 132 -8.98 19.14 13.11
N GLY A 133 -8.67 18.65 11.89
CA GLY A 133 -9.34 19.08 10.67
C GLY A 133 -9.04 18.20 9.47
N LEU A 134 -9.73 18.49 8.37
CA LEU A 134 -9.63 17.75 7.11
C LEU A 134 -8.82 18.48 6.02
N GLN A 135 -8.32 19.67 6.32
CA GLN A 135 -7.44 20.43 5.43
C GLN A 135 -6.01 20.35 5.96
N LEU A 136 -5.16 19.64 5.25
CA LEU A 136 -3.80 19.34 5.67
C LEU A 136 -2.80 20.15 4.82
N PRO A 137 -2.00 21.04 5.44
CA PRO A 137 -0.93 21.71 4.71
C PRO A 137 0.16 20.70 4.31
N TYR A 138 0.57 20.73 3.04
CA TYR A 138 1.63 19.89 2.49
C TYR A 138 2.53 20.70 1.55
N GLY A 139 3.63 21.20 2.06
CA GLY A 139 4.46 22.16 1.35
C GLY A 139 3.69 23.44 1.02
N GLU A 140 3.63 23.78 -0.27
CA GLU A 140 2.86 24.92 -0.78
C GLU A 140 1.39 24.59 -1.08
N HIS A 141 0.97 23.34 -0.88
CA HIS A 141 -0.36 22.85 -1.20
C HIS A 141 -1.19 22.59 0.07
N VAL A 142 -2.50 22.51 -0.11
CA VAL A 142 -3.45 22.04 0.91
C VAL A 142 -4.14 20.80 0.39
N ILE A 143 -3.98 19.68 1.10
CA ILE A 143 -4.72 18.45 0.85
C ILE A 143 -6.06 18.56 1.57
N ASP A 144 -7.15 18.61 0.81
CA ASP A 144 -8.51 18.76 1.33
C ASP A 144 -9.23 17.41 1.33
N LEU A 145 -9.23 16.74 2.49
CA LEU A 145 -9.90 15.46 2.71
C LEU A 145 -11.41 15.59 2.96
N SER A 146 -11.96 16.82 3.02
CA SER A 146 -13.42 17.04 3.17
C SER A 146 -14.19 16.70 1.88
N LYS A 147 -13.52 16.76 0.73
CA LYS A 147 -14.09 16.41 -0.56
C LYS A 147 -14.07 14.90 -0.78
N PRO A 148 -15.03 14.33 -1.54
CA PRO A 148 -14.99 12.93 -1.94
C PRO A 148 -13.68 12.61 -2.68
N PHE A 149 -13.10 11.45 -2.37
CA PHE A 149 -11.94 10.98 -3.12
C PHE A 149 -12.35 10.61 -4.55
N GLU A 150 -11.55 11.02 -5.51
CA GLU A 150 -11.80 10.67 -6.90
C GLU A 150 -11.61 9.16 -7.09
N ARG A 151 -12.61 8.51 -7.70
CA ARG A 151 -12.57 7.09 -8.07
C ARG A 151 -12.39 7.00 -9.57
N ILE A 152 -11.21 6.61 -9.97
CA ILE A 152 -10.79 6.61 -11.37
C ILE A 152 -10.11 5.28 -11.70
N THR A 153 -10.34 4.75 -12.90
CA THR A 153 -9.62 3.56 -13.37
C THR A 153 -8.18 3.90 -13.73
N MET A 154 -7.30 2.89 -13.75
CA MET A 154 -5.90 3.10 -14.17
C MET A 154 -5.80 3.72 -15.56
N VAL A 155 -6.61 3.25 -16.51
CA VAL A 155 -6.64 3.75 -17.90
C VAL A 155 -7.08 5.20 -17.94
N ASP A 156 -8.16 5.53 -17.22
CA ASP A 156 -8.68 6.90 -17.18
C ASP A 156 -7.73 7.86 -16.44
N ALA A 157 -7.01 7.37 -15.43
CA ALA A 157 -5.99 8.15 -14.73
C ALA A 157 -4.85 8.53 -15.69
N VAL A 158 -4.30 7.55 -16.41
CA VAL A 158 -3.25 7.83 -17.42
C VAL A 158 -3.77 8.73 -18.52
N LYS A 159 -5.01 8.53 -18.97
CA LYS A 159 -5.65 9.44 -19.96
C LYS A 159 -5.77 10.85 -19.42
N LYS A 160 -6.22 11.02 -18.17
CA LYS A 160 -6.43 12.33 -17.55
C LYS A 160 -5.14 13.11 -17.32
N TYR A 161 -4.10 12.44 -16.83
CA TYR A 161 -2.89 13.11 -16.36
C TYR A 161 -1.72 13.07 -17.35
N ALA A 162 -1.62 12.03 -18.18
CA ALA A 162 -0.61 11.91 -19.23
C ALA A 162 -1.15 12.16 -20.65
N ASN A 163 -2.47 12.36 -20.81
CA ASN A 163 -3.14 12.52 -22.10
C ASN A 163 -2.92 11.34 -23.07
N VAL A 164 -2.82 10.13 -22.54
CA VAL A 164 -2.62 8.88 -23.29
C VAL A 164 -3.78 7.92 -23.03
N ASP A 165 -4.54 7.59 -24.07
CA ASP A 165 -5.63 6.62 -23.95
C ASP A 165 -5.15 5.19 -24.28
N PHE A 166 -4.94 4.38 -23.25
CA PHE A 166 -4.52 2.99 -23.42
C PHE A 166 -5.58 2.09 -24.07
N ASN A 167 -6.84 2.51 -24.18
CA ASN A 167 -7.85 1.80 -24.95
C ASN A 167 -7.60 1.90 -26.46
N GLU A 168 -6.99 3.00 -26.93
CA GLU A 168 -6.65 3.21 -28.34
C GLU A 168 -5.35 2.51 -28.75
N ILE A 169 -4.50 2.16 -27.81
CA ILE A 169 -3.23 1.44 -28.03
C ILE A 169 -3.53 -0.03 -28.37
N LYS A 170 -3.23 -0.44 -29.59
CA LYS A 170 -3.60 -1.77 -30.12
C LYS A 170 -2.62 -2.86 -29.71
N ASP A 171 -1.33 -2.57 -29.68
CA ASP A 171 -0.26 -3.55 -29.53
C ASP A 171 0.86 -3.08 -28.59
N LEU A 172 1.83 -3.96 -28.37
CA LEU A 172 2.97 -3.69 -27.50
C LEU A 172 3.93 -2.65 -28.09
N GLU A 173 4.06 -2.59 -29.43
CA GLU A 173 4.97 -1.63 -30.06
C GLU A 173 4.48 -0.19 -29.86
N GLN A 174 3.17 0.03 -30.02
CA GLN A 174 2.55 1.31 -29.73
C GLN A 174 2.69 1.69 -28.26
N ALA A 175 2.48 0.74 -27.32
CA ALA A 175 2.67 0.98 -25.90
C ALA A 175 4.12 1.38 -25.58
N ARG A 176 5.10 0.71 -26.17
CA ARG A 176 6.53 1.03 -26.01
C ARG A 176 6.90 2.39 -26.63
N ALA A 177 6.27 2.75 -27.75
CA ALA A 177 6.46 4.07 -28.35
C ALA A 177 6.00 5.19 -27.43
N VAL A 178 4.80 5.03 -26.83
CA VAL A 178 4.26 5.97 -25.83
C VAL A 178 5.17 6.04 -24.59
N ALA A 179 5.64 4.90 -24.06
CA ALA A 179 6.55 4.90 -22.93
C ALA A 179 7.83 5.71 -23.21
N LYS A 180 8.41 5.56 -24.40
CA LYS A 180 9.59 6.33 -24.82
C LYS A 180 9.30 7.83 -24.93
N GLU A 181 8.16 8.21 -25.52
CA GLU A 181 7.73 9.61 -25.65
C GLU A 181 7.58 10.29 -24.29
N HIS A 182 7.05 9.55 -23.29
CA HIS A 182 6.85 10.04 -21.93
C HIS A 182 8.03 9.75 -20.98
N HIS A 183 9.20 9.33 -21.50
CA HIS A 183 10.40 9.04 -20.70
C HIS A 183 10.19 7.99 -19.61
N ILE A 184 9.29 7.03 -19.85
CA ILE A 184 9.01 5.93 -18.94
C ILE A 184 9.98 4.79 -19.23
N GLU A 185 10.77 4.42 -18.24
CA GLU A 185 11.71 3.29 -18.34
C GLU A 185 10.95 1.96 -18.32
N PHE A 186 11.31 1.05 -19.23
CA PHE A 186 10.75 -0.30 -19.29
C PHE A 186 11.78 -1.32 -19.77
N GLU A 187 11.57 -2.58 -19.41
CA GLU A 187 12.39 -3.71 -19.82
C GLU A 187 11.75 -4.46 -21.00
N GLU A 188 12.54 -5.26 -21.73
CA GLU A 188 12.05 -6.05 -22.88
C GLU A 188 10.94 -7.04 -22.53
N ARG A 189 10.96 -7.57 -21.29
CA ARG A 189 9.93 -8.51 -20.79
C ARG A 189 8.57 -7.86 -20.54
N HIS A 190 8.50 -6.53 -20.42
CA HIS A 190 7.26 -5.82 -20.10
C HIS A 190 6.28 -5.89 -21.27
N LYS A 191 5.04 -6.23 -20.94
CA LYS A 191 3.88 -6.27 -21.83
C LYS A 191 3.11 -4.95 -21.77
N LYS A 192 2.08 -4.80 -22.61
CA LYS A 192 1.22 -3.60 -22.66
C LYS A 192 0.66 -3.21 -21.28
N GLY A 193 0.18 -4.18 -20.49
CA GLY A 193 -0.34 -3.92 -19.14
C GLY A 193 0.73 -3.45 -18.15
N ASP A 194 1.95 -3.97 -18.28
CA ASP A 194 3.08 -3.52 -17.44
C ASP A 194 3.44 -2.07 -17.77
N ILE A 195 3.42 -1.69 -19.05
CA ILE A 195 3.68 -0.31 -19.48
C ILE A 195 2.58 0.63 -18.98
N LEU A 196 1.30 0.24 -19.01
CA LEU A 196 0.22 1.00 -18.41
C LEU A 196 0.48 1.25 -16.92
N ASN A 197 0.87 0.21 -16.18
CA ASN A 197 1.20 0.32 -14.75
C ASN A 197 2.39 1.26 -14.51
N LEU A 198 3.45 1.15 -15.29
CA LEU A 198 4.60 2.05 -15.23
C LEU A 198 4.21 3.50 -15.56
N SER A 199 3.31 3.70 -16.53
CA SER A 199 2.77 5.02 -16.86
C SER A 199 2.01 5.63 -15.69
N LEU A 200 1.20 4.83 -14.99
CA LEU A 200 0.47 5.29 -13.81
C LEU A 200 1.42 5.68 -12.65
N ILE A 201 2.50 4.91 -12.44
CA ILE A 201 3.49 5.21 -11.40
C ILE A 201 4.26 6.50 -11.71
N HIS A 202 4.47 6.79 -13.00
CA HIS A 202 5.23 7.96 -13.47
C HIS A 202 4.45 9.28 -13.30
N ILE A 203 3.13 9.26 -13.39
CA ILE A 203 2.28 10.45 -13.18
C ILE A 203 2.03 10.71 -11.71
#